data_cc8016df22346147b922c616bb6e1bdd
#
_entry.id   cc8016df22346147b922c616bb6e1bdd
#
_cell.length_a   1.000
_cell.length_b   1.000
_cell.length_c   1.000
_cell.angle_alpha   90.00
_cell.angle_beta   90.00
_cell.angle_gamma   90.00
#
_symmetry.space_group_name_H-M   'P 1'
#
loop_
_entity.id
_entity.type
_entity.pdbx_description
1 polymer ?
#
loop_
_entity_poly.entity_id
_entity_poly.type
_entity_poly.pdbx_seq_one_letter_code
_entity_poly.pdbx_strand_id
1 'polypeptide(L)'
;MKKIRICGVGSVLLGDDAVGPYTARWIAANYEFGENVEVEDLGTPGLDLIAYMTGIDVLILIDSVENREPAGTVTVYDKAAITRQRPAVRLDPHAPCITESIFVAELAGDGPEDVLLIGVTGEQMEVGAPLSDSVREAIPRTVAKVLEHVALNGGSFRKRETPLDAQIWWEEAVSSVGV
;
A
#
# COMPACT_ATOMS: atom_id res chain seq x y z
N MET A 1 -6.89 13.18 -18.29
CA MET A 1 -6.92 13.06 -16.80
C MET A 1 -6.04 11.87 -16.48
N LYS A 2 -5.08 12.00 -15.55
CA LYS A 2 -4.18 10.88 -15.19
C LYS A 2 -4.98 9.74 -14.56
N LYS A 3 -4.67 8.50 -14.96
CA LYS A 3 -5.18 7.30 -14.32
C LYS A 3 -4.33 6.99 -13.10
N ILE A 4 -4.94 6.91 -11.94
CA ILE A 4 -4.29 6.72 -10.66
C ILE A 4 -4.73 5.37 -10.09
N ARG A 5 -3.79 4.56 -9.64
CA ARG A 5 -4.08 3.32 -8.92
C ARG A 5 -3.43 3.34 -7.55
N ILE A 6 -4.22 3.06 -6.52
CA ILE A 6 -3.80 2.91 -5.13
C ILE A 6 -3.81 1.43 -4.81
N CYS A 7 -2.68 0.88 -4.40
CA CYS A 7 -2.52 -0.54 -4.13
C CYS A 7 -1.98 -0.78 -2.72
N GLY A 8 -2.69 -1.57 -1.93
CA GLY A 8 -2.17 -2.14 -0.69
C GLY A 8 -1.41 -3.42 -0.98
N VAL A 9 -0.17 -3.50 -0.53
CA VAL A 9 0.71 -4.67 -0.68
C VAL A 9 1.07 -5.20 0.69
N GLY A 10 1.19 -6.51 0.83
CA GLY A 10 1.58 -7.21 2.05
C GLY A 10 0.68 -8.38 2.39
N SER A 11 1.08 -9.20 3.33
CA SER A 11 0.37 -10.40 3.76
C SER A 11 -0.53 -10.12 4.96
N VAL A 12 -1.82 -10.33 4.83
CA VAL A 12 -2.79 -10.22 5.94
C VAL A 12 -2.56 -11.26 7.06
N LEU A 13 -1.66 -12.21 6.84
CA LEU A 13 -1.33 -13.26 7.82
C LEU A 13 -0.10 -12.95 8.66
N LEU A 14 0.61 -11.84 8.41
CA LEU A 14 1.93 -11.55 9.00
C LEU A 14 1.95 -10.22 9.78
N GLY A 15 1.05 -10.04 10.75
CA GLY A 15 1.08 -8.87 11.63
C GLY A 15 1.10 -7.54 10.86
N ASP A 16 2.12 -6.73 11.07
CA ASP A 16 2.24 -5.39 10.47
C ASP A 16 2.41 -5.38 8.94
N ASP A 17 2.72 -6.52 8.33
CA ASP A 17 2.73 -6.66 6.88
C ASP A 17 1.33 -6.44 6.26
N ALA A 18 0.29 -6.59 7.07
CA ALA A 18 -1.09 -6.33 6.67
C ALA A 18 -1.44 -4.84 6.52
N VAL A 19 -0.54 -3.91 6.83
CA VAL A 19 -0.83 -2.45 6.81
C VAL A 19 -1.26 -1.94 5.44
N GLY A 20 -0.65 -2.46 4.36
CA GLY A 20 -1.03 -2.11 2.99
C GLY A 20 -2.45 -2.55 2.65
N PRO A 21 -2.77 -3.85 2.71
CA PRO A 21 -4.12 -4.38 2.55
C PRO A 21 -5.16 -3.69 3.44
N TYR A 22 -4.84 -3.53 4.72
CA TYR A 22 -5.72 -2.84 5.68
C TYR A 22 -6.07 -1.44 5.20
N THR A 23 -5.04 -0.63 4.90
CA THR A 23 -5.24 0.78 4.53
C THR A 23 -5.98 0.91 3.21
N ALA A 24 -5.69 0.08 2.21
CA ALA A 24 -6.40 0.09 0.93
C ALA A 24 -7.89 -0.22 1.10
N ARG A 25 -8.22 -1.29 1.84
CA ARG A 25 -9.62 -1.64 2.13
C ARG A 25 -10.34 -0.57 2.96
N TRP A 26 -9.65 -0.01 3.95
CA TRP A 26 -10.20 1.07 4.76
C TRP A 26 -10.50 2.31 3.91
N ILE A 27 -9.59 2.72 3.00
CA ILE A 27 -9.78 3.83 2.06
C ILE A 27 -10.98 3.56 1.16
N ALA A 28 -11.06 2.39 0.53
CA ALA A 28 -12.17 2.02 -0.36
C ALA A 28 -13.53 2.04 0.35
N ALA A 29 -13.57 1.65 1.63
CA ALA A 29 -14.79 1.65 2.43
C ALA A 29 -15.21 3.06 2.85
N ASN A 30 -14.27 3.98 3.08
CA ASN A 30 -14.55 5.30 3.66
C ASN A 30 -14.61 6.43 2.64
N TYR A 31 -14.10 6.23 1.42
CA TYR A 31 -14.07 7.26 0.38
C TYR A 31 -14.70 6.79 -0.93
N GLU A 32 -15.27 7.73 -1.65
CA GLU A 32 -15.65 7.59 -3.05
C GLU A 32 -14.62 8.34 -3.89
N PHE A 33 -14.16 7.71 -4.96
CA PHE A 33 -13.18 8.30 -5.87
C PHE A 33 -13.81 8.61 -7.24
N GLY A 34 -13.18 9.54 -7.96
CA GLY A 34 -13.53 9.80 -9.35
C GLY A 34 -13.17 8.61 -10.25
N GLU A 35 -13.72 8.57 -11.45
CA GLU A 35 -13.59 7.48 -12.42
C GLU A 35 -12.13 7.16 -12.83
N ASN A 36 -11.22 8.10 -12.58
CA ASN A 36 -9.80 7.95 -12.89
C ASN A 36 -8.95 7.44 -11.73
N VAL A 37 -9.56 7.04 -10.60
CA VAL A 37 -8.84 6.55 -9.42
C VAL A 37 -9.40 5.18 -9.02
N GLU A 38 -8.53 4.19 -8.99
CA GLU A 38 -8.82 2.82 -8.56
C GLU A 38 -8.12 2.52 -7.24
N VAL A 39 -8.76 1.74 -6.38
CA VAL A 39 -8.19 1.30 -5.08
C VAL A 39 -8.29 -0.21 -5.00
N GLU A 40 -7.16 -0.88 -4.78
CA GLU A 40 -7.07 -2.33 -4.75
C GLU A 40 -6.20 -2.84 -3.60
N ASP A 41 -6.62 -3.93 -2.99
CA ASP A 41 -5.81 -4.77 -2.11
C ASP A 41 -5.18 -5.87 -2.96
N LEU A 42 -3.88 -5.84 -3.14
CA LEU A 42 -3.14 -6.80 -3.97
C LEU A 42 -2.59 -7.98 -3.17
N GLY A 43 -2.66 -7.93 -1.84
CA GLY A 43 -1.96 -8.92 -1.03
C GLY A 43 -0.45 -8.95 -1.37
N THR A 44 0.05 -10.13 -1.72
CA THR A 44 1.46 -10.34 -2.12
C THR A 44 1.55 -10.63 -3.62
N PRO A 45 1.50 -9.60 -4.49
CA PRO A 45 1.31 -9.79 -5.93
C PRO A 45 2.51 -10.41 -6.64
N GLY A 46 3.71 -10.31 -6.08
CA GLY A 46 4.91 -10.81 -6.74
C GLY A 46 5.09 -10.16 -8.13
N LEU A 47 5.37 -10.99 -9.16
CA LEU A 47 5.51 -10.53 -10.56
C LEU A 47 4.21 -9.99 -11.16
N ASP A 48 3.07 -10.36 -10.62
CA ASP A 48 1.78 -9.87 -11.12
C ASP A 48 1.63 -8.35 -10.90
N LEU A 49 2.47 -7.74 -10.02
CA LEU A 49 2.51 -6.29 -9.84
C LEU A 49 2.73 -5.54 -11.17
N ILE A 50 3.44 -6.14 -12.14
CA ILE A 50 3.66 -5.55 -13.47
C ILE A 50 2.33 -5.32 -14.19
N ALA A 51 1.39 -6.25 -14.09
CA ALA A 51 0.07 -6.10 -14.73
C ALA A 51 -0.72 -4.92 -14.16
N TYR A 52 -0.52 -4.61 -12.86
CA TYR A 52 -1.16 -3.46 -12.21
C TYR A 52 -0.52 -2.11 -12.55
N MET A 53 0.65 -2.13 -13.18
CA MET A 53 1.33 -0.92 -13.68
C MET A 53 0.90 -0.53 -15.09
N THR A 54 0.37 -1.50 -15.88
CA THR A 54 0.02 -1.29 -17.29
C THR A 54 -1.16 -0.34 -17.45
N GLY A 55 -1.00 0.66 -18.32
CA GLY A 55 -2.04 1.64 -18.65
C GLY A 55 -2.40 2.60 -17.50
N ILE A 56 -1.53 2.74 -16.50
CA ILE A 56 -1.66 3.63 -15.35
C ILE A 56 -0.61 4.72 -15.44
N ASP A 57 -1.01 5.97 -15.17
CA ASP A 57 -0.08 7.11 -15.16
C ASP A 57 0.60 7.28 -13.80
N VAL A 58 -0.13 6.99 -12.71
CA VAL A 58 0.35 7.16 -11.33
C VAL A 58 0.02 5.91 -10.51
N LEU A 59 1.03 5.30 -9.93
CA LEU A 59 0.88 4.18 -9.00
C LEU A 59 1.25 4.61 -7.58
N ILE A 60 0.33 4.43 -6.64
CA ILE A 60 0.53 4.68 -5.21
C ILE A 60 0.50 3.33 -4.49
N LEU A 61 1.64 2.88 -4.00
CA LEU A 61 1.79 1.66 -3.22
C LEU A 61 1.75 1.99 -1.73
N ILE A 62 1.10 1.14 -0.95
CA ILE A 62 1.09 1.18 0.51
C ILE A 62 1.64 -0.16 0.98
N ASP A 63 2.71 -0.14 1.76
CA ASP A 63 3.39 -1.37 2.19
C ASP A 63 4.04 -1.19 3.56
N SER A 64 4.33 -2.29 4.23
CA SER A 64 5.21 -2.26 5.38
C SER A 64 6.66 -2.15 4.92
N VAL A 65 7.47 -1.39 5.64
CA VAL A 65 8.88 -1.23 5.31
C VAL A 65 9.76 -1.51 6.53
N GLU A 66 10.86 -2.19 6.28
CA GLU A 66 11.92 -2.36 7.26
C GLU A 66 12.97 -1.25 7.05
N ASN A 67 13.02 -0.32 7.97
CA ASN A 67 14.01 0.74 7.99
C ASN A 67 14.48 0.96 9.45
N ARG A 68 15.33 1.96 9.69
CA ARG A 68 15.86 2.25 11.04
C ARG A 68 14.98 3.22 11.83
N GLU A 69 13.84 3.60 11.28
CA GLU A 69 12.90 4.50 11.94
C GLU A 69 12.05 3.76 12.99
N PRO A 70 11.52 4.46 13.99
CA PRO A 70 10.60 3.88 14.94
C PRO A 70 9.36 3.27 14.27
N ALA A 71 8.81 2.22 14.86
CA ALA A 71 7.56 1.61 14.41
C ALA A 71 6.43 2.65 14.27
N GLY A 72 5.58 2.50 13.26
CA GLY A 72 4.53 3.45 12.92
C GLY A 72 5.01 4.72 12.22
N THR A 73 6.32 4.85 11.90
CA THR A 73 6.80 5.95 11.06
C THR A 73 6.30 5.78 9.64
N VAL A 74 5.70 6.84 9.08
CA VAL A 74 5.23 6.89 7.69
C VAL A 74 6.24 7.63 6.84
N THR A 75 6.85 6.93 5.89
CA THR A 75 7.84 7.49 4.96
C THR A 75 7.32 7.40 3.54
N VAL A 76 7.50 8.46 2.78
CA VAL A 76 7.10 8.52 1.37
C VAL A 76 8.36 8.42 0.50
N TYR A 77 8.35 7.47 -0.41
CA TYR A 77 9.42 7.24 -1.38
C TYR A 77 8.88 7.54 -2.78
N ASP A 78 9.50 8.46 -3.48
CA ASP A 78 9.24 8.69 -4.89
C ASP A 78 9.91 7.62 -5.78
N LYS A 79 9.54 7.56 -7.04
CA LYS A 79 10.09 6.63 -8.01
C LYS A 79 11.62 6.63 -8.04
N ALA A 80 12.24 7.81 -7.91
CA ALA A 80 13.68 7.95 -7.90
C ALA A 80 14.30 7.39 -6.60
N ALA A 81 13.66 7.53 -5.47
CA ALA A 81 14.11 6.94 -4.21
C ALA A 81 13.96 5.42 -4.23
N ILE A 82 12.84 4.90 -4.78
CA ILE A 82 12.60 3.46 -4.92
C ILE A 82 13.67 2.82 -5.80
N THR A 83 14.04 3.45 -6.91
CA THR A 83 14.99 2.90 -7.87
C THR A 83 16.46 3.09 -7.48
N ARG A 84 16.79 4.17 -6.73
CA ARG A 84 18.17 4.46 -6.27
C ARG A 84 18.56 3.72 -5.00
N GLN A 85 17.69 3.70 -4.03
CA GLN A 85 17.87 2.88 -2.85
C GLN A 85 17.17 1.56 -3.19
N ARG A 86 17.94 0.45 -3.18
CA ARG A 86 17.26 -0.80 -2.86
C ARG A 86 16.71 -0.56 -1.47
N PRO A 87 15.40 -0.33 -1.29
CA PRO A 87 14.87 -0.35 0.04
C PRO A 87 15.38 -1.67 0.60
N ALA A 88 15.77 -1.71 1.87
CA ALA A 88 15.90 -2.98 2.59
C ALA A 88 14.47 -3.54 2.74
N VAL A 89 13.80 -3.68 1.62
CA VAL A 89 12.58 -4.44 1.47
C VAL A 89 13.02 -5.85 1.75
N ARG A 90 12.37 -6.51 2.67
CA ARG A 90 12.56 -7.94 2.90
C ARG A 90 12.63 -8.59 1.54
N LEU A 91 13.84 -9.00 1.20
CA LEU A 91 14.06 -9.88 0.08
C LEU A 91 13.48 -11.24 0.51
N ASP A 92 12.19 -11.41 0.32
CA ASP A 92 11.70 -12.74 0.04
C ASP A 92 12.37 -13.11 -1.29
N PRO A 93 13.31 -14.08 -1.31
CA PRO A 93 14.00 -14.47 -2.54
C PRO A 93 13.04 -14.99 -3.62
N HIS A 94 11.76 -15.13 -3.30
CA HIS A 94 10.70 -15.59 -4.20
C HIS A 94 9.73 -14.47 -4.64
N ALA A 95 9.82 -13.24 -4.06
CA ALA A 95 9.02 -12.11 -4.51
C ALA A 95 9.89 -11.11 -5.26
N PRO A 96 9.59 -10.79 -6.53
CA PRO A 96 10.29 -9.72 -7.24
C PRO A 96 10.07 -8.41 -6.48
N CYS A 97 11.16 -7.68 -6.31
CA CYS A 97 11.16 -6.38 -5.67
C CYS A 97 10.30 -5.40 -6.49
N ILE A 98 9.62 -4.47 -5.83
CA ILE A 98 8.91 -3.35 -6.47
C ILE A 98 9.81 -2.67 -7.51
N THR A 99 11.10 -2.49 -7.20
CA THR A 99 12.10 -1.92 -8.11
C THR A 99 12.25 -2.71 -9.40
N GLU A 100 12.26 -4.05 -9.34
CA GLU A 100 12.36 -4.91 -10.51
C GLU A 100 11.11 -4.84 -11.36
N SER A 101 9.94 -4.81 -10.73
CA SER A 101 8.65 -4.66 -11.43
C SER A 101 8.55 -3.32 -12.17
N ILE A 102 9.00 -2.22 -11.55
CA ILE A 102 9.08 -0.90 -12.17
C ILE A 102 10.02 -0.96 -13.39
N PHE A 103 11.20 -1.54 -13.22
CA PHE A 103 12.18 -1.63 -14.30
C PHE A 103 11.67 -2.44 -15.50
N VAL A 104 10.99 -3.58 -15.24
CA VAL A 104 10.41 -4.41 -16.31
C VAL A 104 9.28 -3.67 -17.02
N ALA A 105 8.40 -2.99 -16.29
CA ALA A 105 7.33 -2.20 -16.87
C ALA A 105 7.86 -1.04 -17.74
N GLU A 106 8.91 -0.35 -17.29
CA GLU A 106 9.59 0.69 -18.07
C GLU A 106 10.22 0.15 -19.34
N LEU A 107 10.90 -1.01 -19.25
CA LEU A 107 11.52 -1.65 -20.41
C LEU A 107 10.48 -2.09 -21.45
N ALA A 108 9.29 -2.49 -20.99
CA ALA A 108 8.16 -2.80 -21.87
C ALA A 108 7.52 -1.56 -22.50
N GLY A 109 7.85 -0.35 -22.04
CA GLY A 109 7.28 0.90 -22.52
C GLY A 109 5.89 1.23 -21.96
N ASP A 110 5.48 0.53 -20.91
CA ASP A 110 4.11 0.56 -20.36
C ASP A 110 4.09 0.88 -18.85
N GLY A 111 5.24 1.33 -18.32
CA GLY A 111 5.38 1.69 -16.91
C GLY A 111 4.71 3.02 -16.57
N PRO A 112 4.23 3.21 -15.32
CA PRO A 112 3.65 4.45 -14.86
C PRO A 112 4.67 5.61 -14.92
N GLU A 113 4.19 6.81 -15.24
CA GLU A 113 5.02 8.02 -15.21
C GLU A 113 5.54 8.29 -13.81
N ASP A 114 4.68 8.11 -12.80
CA ASP A 114 4.99 8.33 -11.40
C ASP A 114 4.66 7.09 -10.54
N VAL A 115 5.56 6.77 -9.62
CA VAL A 115 5.37 5.70 -8.63
C VAL A 115 5.72 6.24 -7.26
N LEU A 116 4.81 6.07 -6.33
CA LEU A 116 4.96 6.45 -4.95
C LEU A 116 4.82 5.22 -4.07
N LEU A 117 5.75 5.03 -3.14
CA LEU A 117 5.61 4.06 -2.06
C LEU A 117 5.41 4.81 -0.74
N ILE A 118 4.28 4.60 -0.11
CA ILE A 118 4.00 5.06 1.25
C ILE A 118 4.30 3.89 2.18
N GLY A 119 5.51 3.91 2.74
CA GLY A 119 6.01 2.87 3.63
C GLY A 119 5.66 3.16 5.07
N VAL A 120 5.16 2.17 5.78
CA VAL A 120 4.93 2.23 7.22
C VAL A 120 5.91 1.30 7.91
N THR A 121 6.71 1.83 8.85
CA THR A 121 7.66 0.99 9.59
C THR A 121 6.91 0.05 10.52
N GLY A 122 7.04 -1.27 10.29
CA GLY A 122 6.47 -2.31 11.15
C GLY A 122 7.39 -2.67 12.33
N GLU A 123 6.85 -3.35 13.33
CA GLU A 123 7.60 -3.90 14.47
C GLU A 123 7.34 -5.38 14.71
N GLN A 124 6.19 -5.92 14.29
CA GLN A 124 5.87 -7.33 14.44
C GLN A 124 5.43 -7.98 13.13
N MET A 125 6.08 -9.08 12.79
CA MET A 125 5.83 -9.85 11.56
C MET A 125 5.53 -11.33 11.90
N GLU A 126 4.75 -11.53 12.96
CA GLU A 126 4.38 -12.87 13.42
C GLU A 126 3.12 -13.37 12.71
N VAL A 127 3.09 -14.66 12.38
CA VAL A 127 1.93 -15.29 11.75
C VAL A 127 0.73 -15.26 12.70
N GLY A 128 -0.39 -14.71 12.21
CA GLY A 128 -1.63 -14.60 12.97
C GLY A 128 -1.66 -13.45 13.98
N ALA A 129 -0.62 -12.63 14.06
CA ALA A 129 -0.67 -11.41 14.85
C ALA A 129 -1.53 -10.34 14.17
N PRO A 130 -2.26 -9.48 14.92
CA PRO A 130 -2.91 -8.30 14.36
C PRO A 130 -1.88 -7.21 14.04
N LEU A 131 -2.32 -6.10 13.47
CA LEU A 131 -1.50 -4.89 13.41
C LEU A 131 -1.11 -4.44 14.83
N SER A 132 0.16 -4.06 15.00
CA SER A 132 0.63 -3.43 16.23
C SER A 132 -0.07 -2.08 16.47
N ASP A 133 -0.09 -1.64 17.72
CA ASP A 133 -0.69 -0.34 18.08
C ASP A 133 0.02 0.80 17.35
N SER A 134 1.34 0.75 17.24
CA SER A 134 2.15 1.75 16.54
C SER A 134 1.76 1.89 15.06
N VAL A 135 1.57 0.77 14.37
CA VAL A 135 1.17 0.75 12.97
C VAL A 135 -0.30 1.15 12.83
N ARG A 136 -1.18 0.69 13.73
CA ARG A 136 -2.59 1.09 13.73
C ARG A 136 -2.76 2.60 13.89
N GLU A 137 -1.99 3.24 14.78
CA GLU A 137 -1.97 4.69 14.97
C GLU A 137 -1.40 5.45 13.75
N ALA A 138 -0.63 4.79 12.89
CA ALA A 138 -0.10 5.38 11.66
C ALA A 138 -1.13 5.44 10.53
N ILE A 139 -2.20 4.61 10.54
CA ILE A 139 -3.20 4.53 9.47
C ILE A 139 -3.75 5.91 9.04
N PRO A 140 -4.22 6.78 9.95
CA PRO A 140 -4.74 8.09 9.55
C PRO A 140 -3.73 8.95 8.79
N ARG A 141 -2.44 8.90 9.18
CA ARG A 141 -1.36 9.64 8.49
C ARG A 141 -1.06 9.03 7.13
N THR A 142 -1.07 7.71 7.03
CA THR A 142 -0.91 6.98 5.76
C THR A 142 -2.01 7.35 4.78
N VAL A 143 -3.27 7.31 5.22
CA VAL A 143 -4.44 7.74 4.43
C VAL A 143 -4.30 9.19 3.96
N ALA A 144 -3.91 10.10 4.85
CA ALA A 144 -3.72 11.51 4.51
C ALA A 144 -2.68 11.68 3.38
N LYS A 145 -1.57 10.92 3.42
CA LYS A 145 -0.56 10.93 2.35
C LYS A 145 -1.09 10.37 1.03
N VAL A 146 -1.87 9.29 1.05
CA VAL A 146 -2.53 8.76 -0.16
C VAL A 146 -3.42 9.82 -0.79
N LEU A 147 -4.33 10.42 -0.01
CA LEU A 147 -5.29 11.40 -0.51
C LEU A 147 -4.61 12.69 -1.02
N GLU A 148 -3.53 13.13 -0.35
CA GLU A 148 -2.69 14.24 -0.82
C GLU A 148 -2.15 13.98 -2.23
N HIS A 149 -1.58 12.78 -2.47
CA HIS A 149 -1.02 12.43 -3.77
C HIS A 149 -2.08 12.19 -4.85
N VAL A 150 -3.24 11.66 -4.48
CA VAL A 150 -4.40 11.60 -5.39
C VAL A 150 -4.79 13.00 -5.87
N ALA A 151 -4.93 13.96 -4.95
CA ALA A 151 -5.29 15.33 -5.29
C ALA A 151 -4.22 16.02 -6.14
N LEU A 152 -2.93 15.86 -5.81
CA LEU A 152 -1.80 16.43 -6.56
C LEU A 152 -1.77 15.94 -8.02
N ASN A 153 -2.27 14.73 -8.28
CA ASN A 153 -2.31 14.13 -9.62
C ASN A 153 -3.67 14.29 -10.32
N GLY A 154 -4.55 15.15 -9.80
CA GLY A 154 -5.83 15.48 -10.43
C GLY A 154 -6.93 14.43 -10.21
N GLY A 155 -6.74 13.53 -9.26
CA GLY A 155 -7.80 12.65 -8.79
C GLY A 155 -8.74 13.38 -7.83
N SER A 156 -10.00 13.00 -7.84
CA SER A 156 -11.02 13.52 -6.91
C SER A 156 -11.47 12.42 -5.95
N PHE A 157 -11.82 12.83 -4.75
CA PHE A 157 -12.38 11.93 -3.74
C PHE A 157 -13.35 12.67 -2.82
N ARG A 158 -14.26 11.91 -2.23
CA ARG A 158 -15.21 12.40 -1.22
C ARG A 158 -15.32 11.37 -0.10
N LYS A 159 -15.27 11.83 1.14
CA LYS A 159 -15.54 10.94 2.28
C LYS A 159 -17.01 10.51 2.26
N ARG A 160 -17.27 9.22 2.42
CA ARG A 160 -18.64 8.69 2.50
C ARG A 160 -19.31 9.18 3.79
N GLU A 161 -20.60 9.50 3.72
CA GLU A 161 -21.42 9.80 4.90
C GLU A 161 -21.59 8.55 5.78
N THR A 162 -21.77 7.40 5.12
CA THR A 162 -21.83 6.09 5.76
C THR A 162 -20.75 5.20 5.15
N PRO A 163 -19.74 4.79 5.91
CA PRO A 163 -18.71 3.86 5.43
C PRO A 163 -19.32 2.52 5.01
N LEU A 164 -18.73 1.90 4.02
CA LEU A 164 -19.00 0.51 3.67
C LEU A 164 -18.27 -0.43 4.64
N ASP A 165 -18.62 -1.72 4.61
CA ASP A 165 -17.86 -2.74 5.30
C ASP A 165 -16.47 -2.90 4.60
N ALA A 166 -15.41 -2.65 5.34
CA ALA A 166 -14.04 -2.76 4.84
C ALA A 166 -13.56 -4.21 4.70
N GLN A 167 -14.33 -5.18 5.22
CA GLN A 167 -14.03 -6.63 5.17
C GLN A 167 -12.63 -6.98 5.72
N ILE A 168 -12.23 -6.36 6.83
CA ILE A 168 -10.94 -6.56 7.49
C ILE A 168 -11.06 -7.72 8.51
N TRP A 169 -11.47 -8.88 8.03
CA TRP A 169 -11.81 -10.05 8.83
C TRP A 169 -10.63 -10.61 9.65
N TRP A 170 -9.40 -10.41 9.21
CA TRP A 170 -8.20 -10.91 9.92
C TRP A 170 -7.94 -10.17 11.24
N GLU A 171 -8.35 -8.92 11.35
CA GLU A 171 -8.27 -8.16 12.60
C GLU A 171 -9.35 -8.59 13.61
N GLU A 172 -10.51 -9.01 13.13
CA GLU A 172 -11.62 -9.49 13.96
C GLU A 172 -11.36 -10.91 14.48
N ALA A 173 -10.70 -11.77 13.69
CA ALA A 173 -10.40 -13.13 14.05
C ALA A 173 -9.49 -13.23 15.29
N VAL A 174 -8.56 -12.30 15.47
CA VAL A 174 -7.66 -12.25 16.63
C VAL A 174 -8.39 -11.84 17.90
N SER A 175 -9.38 -10.95 17.79
CA SER A 175 -10.20 -10.52 18.93
C SER A 175 -11.10 -11.65 19.48
N SER A 176 -11.35 -12.70 18.69
CA SER A 176 -12.22 -13.84 19.06
C SER A 176 -11.46 -15.04 19.63
N VAL A 177 -10.13 -15.06 19.58
CA VAL A 177 -9.26 -16.16 20.08
C VAL A 177 -8.68 -15.85 21.48
N GLY A 178 -9.07 -14.73 22.08
CA GLY A 178 -8.72 -14.41 23.45
C GLY A 178 -9.39 -15.39 24.43
N VAL A 179 -8.64 -16.41 24.86
CA VAL A 179 -8.94 -17.27 26.01
C VAL A 179 -8.52 -16.57 27.28
#